data_e11c0ce9d1002d189e7667e21203d0d7
#
_entry.id   e11c0ce9d1002d189e7667e21203d0d7
#
_cell.length_a   1.000
_cell.length_b   1.000
_cell.length_c   1.000
_cell.angle_alpha   90.00
_cell.angle_beta   90.00
_cell.angle_gamma   90.00
#
_symmetry.space_group_name_H-M   'P 1'
#
loop_
_entity.id
_entity.type
_entity.pdbx_description
1 polymer ?
#
loop_
_entity_poly.entity_id
_entity_poly.type
_entity_poly.pdbx_seq_one_letter_code
_entity_poly.pdbx_strand_id
1 'polypeptide(L)'
;MKKLLSVLTLCMLTVSVNAAEKPGLVSEKPSEGRFVKTDQGFMVPYKVTIPGTEVAFWMEPIPGGEYVMGSPETESGREDVEGPQKKVKVAPFWMARLEVTWKEYNQFISLYDAFKAFEENGLRPVTEANQVDAITAPTPLYEPSFTYEYGGDPELPAVTITQYSAKQYSKWMSAITDMQFRLPTEAEWEYACRGGATTAFHFGDDASKLGDYGWFLDNTGDGGQRKGGQKKPNPWGLYDMHGNVAEWVLDNLEPYEVTDKVFDGATWVTKPDLDPRVVRGGSWEFEAYQCRCASRLGSDSSQDEWGWREYDPNTPASPWWFTSDPARGVGFRLIRTLKEVPRQQMEEAWKIDNEDTQYDVADRLSEGRGAQGLVDKSLPAAIKALNDK
;
A
#
# COMPACT_ATOMS: atom_id res chain seq x y z
N MET A 1 -3.77 51.36 -63.26
CA MET A 1 -4.15 50.02 -62.72
C MET A 1 -3.22 49.64 -61.56
N LYS A 2 -3.63 49.90 -60.29
CA LYS A 2 -2.84 49.60 -59.12
C LYS A 2 -3.43 48.31 -58.51
N LYS A 3 -2.64 47.23 -58.41
CA LYS A 3 -3.02 45.98 -57.75
C LYS A 3 -2.79 46.13 -56.24
N LEU A 4 -3.86 46.02 -55.47
CA LEU A 4 -3.81 45.85 -54.01
C LEU A 4 -3.45 44.41 -53.73
N LEU A 5 -2.34 44.18 -53.02
CA LEU A 5 -2.00 42.90 -52.40
C LEU A 5 -2.55 42.93 -51.00
N SER A 6 -3.54 42.06 -50.72
CA SER A 6 -4.08 41.83 -49.36
C SER A 6 -3.24 40.75 -48.66
N VAL A 7 -2.53 41.12 -47.60
CA VAL A 7 -1.81 40.18 -46.73
C VAL A 7 -2.77 39.68 -45.66
N LEU A 8 -3.14 38.41 -45.75
CA LEU A 8 -3.89 37.71 -44.69
C LEU A 8 -2.92 37.28 -43.58
N THR A 9 -2.95 37.96 -42.46
CA THR A 9 -2.20 37.55 -41.26
C THR A 9 -2.99 36.44 -40.56
N LEU A 10 -2.48 35.21 -40.66
CA LEU A 10 -3.02 34.05 -39.95
C LEU A 10 -2.55 34.10 -38.47
N CYS A 11 -3.42 34.54 -37.56
CA CYS A 11 -3.19 34.39 -36.12
C CYS A 11 -3.32 32.91 -35.73
N MET A 12 -2.19 32.24 -35.52
CA MET A 12 -2.18 30.95 -34.85
C MET A 12 -2.51 31.18 -33.35
N LEU A 13 -3.72 30.86 -32.93
CA LEU A 13 -4.06 30.66 -31.54
C LEU A 13 -3.36 29.38 -31.06
N THR A 14 -2.28 29.54 -30.34
CA THR A 14 -1.70 28.45 -29.55
C THR A 14 -2.64 28.17 -28.40
N VAL A 15 -3.47 27.13 -28.52
CA VAL A 15 -4.19 26.58 -27.40
C VAL A 15 -3.14 25.91 -26.50
N SER A 16 -2.77 26.60 -25.42
CA SER A 16 -2.01 25.97 -24.35
C SER A 16 -2.93 24.92 -23.70
N VAL A 17 -2.72 23.65 -24.04
CA VAL A 17 -3.29 22.55 -23.29
C VAL A 17 -2.61 22.63 -21.91
N ASN A 18 -3.31 23.18 -20.93
CA ASN A 18 -2.91 23.03 -19.53
C ASN A 18 -2.88 21.51 -19.27
N ALA A 19 -1.71 20.95 -19.11
CA ALA A 19 -1.58 19.62 -18.56
C ALA A 19 -2.32 19.62 -17.22
N ALA A 20 -3.24 18.69 -17.04
CA ALA A 20 -3.96 18.56 -15.77
C ALA A 20 -2.94 18.53 -14.63
N GLU A 21 -3.11 19.40 -13.65
CA GLU A 21 -2.19 19.47 -12.52
C GLU A 21 -2.15 18.10 -11.83
N LYS A 22 -0.95 17.53 -11.72
CA LYS A 22 -0.73 16.25 -11.05
C LYS A 22 -0.90 16.47 -9.54
N PRO A 23 -1.86 15.82 -8.85
CA PRO A 23 -2.05 16.03 -7.42
C PRO A 23 -0.74 15.86 -6.64
N GLY A 24 -0.44 16.80 -5.75
CA GLY A 24 0.79 16.80 -4.97
C GLY A 24 2.04 17.31 -5.68
N LEU A 25 1.93 17.75 -6.95
CA LEU A 25 3.06 18.35 -7.68
C LEU A 25 2.73 19.80 -8.05
N VAL A 26 3.59 20.74 -7.64
CA VAL A 26 3.45 22.16 -7.92
C VAL A 26 4.68 22.70 -8.64
N SER A 27 4.49 23.67 -9.54
CA SER A 27 5.58 24.25 -10.34
C SER A 27 6.46 25.22 -9.54
N GLU A 28 5.86 25.90 -8.55
CA GLU A 28 6.54 26.89 -7.72
C GLU A 28 6.93 26.32 -6.36
N LYS A 29 8.05 26.79 -5.82
CA LYS A 29 8.49 26.39 -4.48
C LYS A 29 7.47 26.86 -3.44
N PRO A 30 6.91 25.96 -2.61
CA PRO A 30 6.03 26.36 -1.52
C PRO A 30 6.73 27.30 -0.52
N SER A 31 5.99 28.30 -0.05
CA SER A 31 6.48 29.22 0.99
C SER A 31 6.52 28.57 2.37
N GLU A 32 5.67 27.58 2.61
CA GLU A 32 5.52 26.89 3.89
C GLU A 32 5.31 25.39 3.69
N GLY A 33 5.53 24.60 4.73
CA GLY A 33 5.32 23.16 4.75
C GLY A 33 6.47 22.35 4.15
N ARG A 34 6.32 21.03 4.19
CA ARG A 34 7.28 20.11 3.61
C ARG A 34 7.15 20.07 2.09
N PHE A 35 8.26 19.96 1.41
CA PHE A 35 8.31 19.70 -0.01
C PHE A 35 9.57 18.94 -0.40
N VAL A 36 9.52 18.25 -1.52
CA VAL A 36 10.68 17.62 -2.16
C VAL A 36 10.86 18.24 -3.55
N LYS A 37 12.05 18.83 -3.80
CA LYS A 37 12.40 19.38 -5.11
C LYS A 37 12.75 18.24 -6.06
N THR A 38 12.17 18.27 -7.27
CA THR A 38 12.42 17.30 -8.34
C THR A 38 12.69 18.02 -9.67
N ASP A 39 12.97 17.26 -10.72
CA ASP A 39 13.07 17.74 -12.10
C ASP A 39 11.70 18.16 -12.68
N GLN A 40 10.58 17.70 -12.10
CA GLN A 40 9.21 18.00 -12.52
C GLN A 40 8.55 19.13 -11.73
N GLY A 41 9.22 19.69 -10.73
CA GLY A 41 8.67 20.68 -9.81
C GLY A 41 8.87 20.29 -8.35
N PHE A 42 7.94 20.69 -7.50
CA PHE A 42 8.01 20.44 -6.06
C PHE A 42 6.88 19.48 -5.66
N MET A 43 7.25 18.32 -5.13
CA MET A 43 6.30 17.43 -4.50
C MET A 43 5.91 17.98 -3.13
N VAL A 44 4.61 18.00 -2.85
CA VAL A 44 4.05 18.48 -1.58
C VAL A 44 3.13 17.43 -0.99
N PRO A 45 2.85 17.46 0.33
CA PRO A 45 1.78 16.67 0.92
C PRO A 45 0.44 17.01 0.25
N TYR A 46 -0.36 16.01 -0.03
CA TYR A 46 -1.69 16.22 -0.59
C TYR A 46 -2.71 15.21 -0.06
N LYS A 47 -3.97 15.57 -0.13
CA LYS A 47 -5.08 14.75 0.33
C LYS A 47 -5.71 14.03 -0.86
N VAL A 48 -5.92 12.72 -0.73
CA VAL A 48 -6.67 11.91 -1.69
C VAL A 48 -8.04 11.66 -1.09
N THR A 49 -9.09 12.01 -1.81
CA THR A 49 -10.47 11.64 -1.45
C THR A 49 -10.87 10.44 -2.31
N ILE A 50 -11.42 9.41 -1.70
CA ILE A 50 -11.96 8.25 -2.41
C ILE A 50 -13.19 8.70 -3.21
N PRO A 51 -13.17 8.64 -4.55
CA PRO A 51 -14.27 9.13 -5.38
C PRO A 51 -15.62 8.52 -5.02
N GLY A 52 -16.63 9.36 -4.91
CA GLY A 52 -17.99 8.94 -4.50
C GLY A 52 -18.21 8.91 -2.99
N THR A 53 -17.21 9.26 -2.19
CA THR A 53 -17.28 9.27 -0.71
C THR A 53 -16.70 10.55 -0.11
N GLU A 54 -16.83 10.71 1.21
CA GLU A 54 -16.12 11.75 1.98
C GLU A 54 -14.85 11.23 2.65
N VAL A 55 -14.50 9.96 2.42
CA VAL A 55 -13.31 9.32 3.00
C VAL A 55 -12.07 9.80 2.29
N ALA A 56 -11.06 10.19 3.07
CA ALA A 56 -9.84 10.72 2.50
C ALA A 56 -8.64 10.50 3.41
N PHE A 57 -7.46 10.38 2.78
CA PHE A 57 -6.17 10.18 3.44
C PHE A 57 -5.10 11.13 2.89
N TRP A 58 -3.99 11.24 3.60
CA TRP A 58 -2.87 12.08 3.21
C TRP A 58 -1.73 11.27 2.61
N MET A 59 -1.11 11.83 1.58
CA MET A 59 0.13 11.35 0.97
C MET A 59 1.27 12.32 1.27
N GLU A 60 2.40 11.78 1.76
CA GLU A 60 3.60 12.54 2.09
C GLU A 60 4.67 12.38 1.01
N PRO A 61 5.34 13.47 0.61
CA PRO A 61 6.41 13.40 -0.39
C PRO A 61 7.68 12.82 0.23
N ILE A 62 8.20 11.75 -0.38
CA ILE A 62 9.43 11.07 -0.01
C ILE A 62 10.51 11.46 -1.03
N PRO A 63 11.66 12.00 -0.60
CA PRO A 63 12.75 12.36 -1.51
C PRO A 63 13.35 11.11 -2.15
N GLY A 64 13.84 11.25 -3.38
CA GLY A 64 14.72 10.22 -3.93
C GLY A 64 16.10 10.28 -3.28
N GLY A 65 16.83 9.17 -3.30
CA GLY A 65 18.17 9.11 -2.72
C GLY A 65 18.79 7.72 -2.78
N GLU A 66 19.99 7.60 -2.25
CA GLU A 66 20.67 6.33 -2.07
C GLU A 66 20.82 6.06 -0.57
N TYR A 67 20.69 4.80 -0.18
CA TYR A 67 20.87 4.37 1.19
C TYR A 67 21.43 2.94 1.25
N VAL A 68 21.83 2.51 2.42
CA VAL A 68 22.24 1.15 2.70
C VAL A 68 21.08 0.43 3.38
N MET A 69 20.48 -0.52 2.68
CA MET A 69 19.36 -1.36 3.14
C MET A 69 19.86 -2.49 4.00
N GLY A 70 19.09 -2.84 5.02
CA GLY A 70 19.45 -3.84 6.02
C GLY A 70 20.22 -3.28 7.19
N SER A 71 20.61 -4.15 8.12
CA SER A 71 21.32 -3.77 9.36
C SER A 71 22.77 -4.23 9.36
N PRO A 72 23.69 -3.44 9.98
CA PRO A 72 25.06 -3.89 10.20
C PRO A 72 25.08 -5.01 11.25
N GLU A 73 26.10 -5.88 11.19
CA GLU A 73 26.28 -7.00 12.15
C GLU A 73 26.34 -6.55 13.62
N THR A 74 26.66 -5.29 13.85
CA THR A 74 26.76 -4.69 15.19
C THR A 74 25.44 -4.11 15.72
N GLU A 75 24.37 -4.10 14.92
CA GLU A 75 23.08 -3.55 15.35
C GLU A 75 22.42 -4.46 16.39
N SER A 76 22.01 -3.87 17.51
CA SER A 76 21.35 -4.61 18.59
C SER A 76 19.98 -5.12 18.18
N GLY A 77 19.69 -6.39 18.46
CA GLY A 77 18.44 -7.04 18.08
C GLY A 77 18.34 -7.39 16.61
N ARG A 78 19.46 -7.36 15.87
CA ARG A 78 19.54 -7.77 14.46
C ARG A 78 19.28 -9.27 14.30
N GLU A 79 18.61 -9.62 13.22
CA GLU A 79 18.42 -10.98 12.75
C GLU A 79 19.20 -11.23 11.44
N ASP A 80 19.56 -12.49 11.15
CA ASP A 80 20.38 -12.83 9.99
C ASP A 80 19.72 -12.48 8.65
N VAL A 81 18.39 -12.53 8.61
CA VAL A 81 17.59 -12.19 7.42
C VAL A 81 17.68 -10.70 7.02
N GLU A 82 18.20 -9.84 7.91
CA GLU A 82 18.40 -8.41 7.65
C GLU A 82 19.70 -8.08 6.93
N GLY A 83 20.47 -9.08 6.59
CA GLY A 83 21.76 -8.95 5.92
C GLY A 83 21.94 -9.91 4.74
N PRO A 84 23.06 -9.75 4.02
CA PRO A 84 24.04 -8.67 4.10
C PRO A 84 23.48 -7.31 3.66
N GLN A 85 24.07 -6.22 4.17
CA GLN A 85 23.67 -4.89 3.73
C GLN A 85 23.90 -4.67 2.23
N LYS A 86 22.97 -3.98 1.56
CA LYS A 86 23.07 -3.66 0.12
C LYS A 86 22.79 -2.19 -0.15
N LYS A 87 23.45 -1.61 -1.17
CA LYS A 87 23.18 -0.25 -1.62
C LYS A 87 21.95 -0.20 -2.50
N VAL A 88 21.04 0.70 -2.21
CA VAL A 88 19.79 0.88 -2.95
C VAL A 88 19.61 2.34 -3.32
N LYS A 89 19.13 2.58 -4.54
CA LYS A 89 18.72 3.89 -5.03
C LYS A 89 17.21 3.92 -5.17
N VAL A 90 16.57 4.87 -4.51
CA VAL A 90 15.12 5.06 -4.51
C VAL A 90 14.77 6.32 -5.30
N ALA A 91 13.83 6.22 -6.22
CA ALA A 91 13.27 7.38 -6.91
C ALA A 91 12.28 8.12 -5.98
N PRO A 92 12.04 9.44 -6.16
CA PRO A 92 11.05 10.14 -5.35
C PRO A 92 9.63 9.61 -5.59
N PHE A 93 8.85 9.49 -4.51
CA PHE A 93 7.48 8.98 -4.51
C PHE A 93 6.64 9.63 -3.40
N TRP A 94 5.34 9.41 -3.37
CA TRP A 94 4.50 9.73 -2.23
C TRP A 94 4.13 8.44 -1.50
N MET A 95 4.09 8.50 -0.18
CA MET A 95 3.64 7.40 0.68
C MET A 95 2.47 7.87 1.55
N ALA A 96 1.50 6.99 1.78
CA ALA A 96 0.40 7.25 2.70
C ALA A 96 0.96 7.58 4.09
N ARG A 97 0.45 8.67 4.70
CA ARG A 97 0.92 9.17 6.00
C ARG A 97 0.73 8.15 7.11
N LEU A 98 -0.35 7.39 7.03
CA LEU A 98 -0.78 6.36 7.98
C LEU A 98 -1.00 5.04 7.24
N GLU A 99 -1.15 3.98 7.98
CA GLU A 99 -1.69 2.71 7.48
C GLU A 99 -3.14 2.91 6.99
N VAL A 100 -3.59 2.07 6.05
CA VAL A 100 -4.98 2.10 5.58
C VAL A 100 -5.92 1.75 6.74
N THR A 101 -6.91 2.61 6.98
CA THR A 101 -7.89 2.45 8.05
C THR A 101 -9.08 1.58 7.64
N TRP A 102 -9.85 1.07 8.61
CA TRP A 102 -11.13 0.41 8.36
C TRP A 102 -12.10 1.32 7.62
N LYS A 103 -12.07 2.63 7.87
CA LYS A 103 -12.89 3.61 7.17
C LYS A 103 -12.64 3.62 5.66
N GLU A 104 -11.38 3.50 5.27
CA GLU A 104 -10.95 3.42 3.87
C GLU A 104 -11.21 2.03 3.29
N TYR A 105 -10.82 0.97 4.02
CA TYR A 105 -10.93 -0.40 3.54
C TYR A 105 -12.38 -0.87 3.42
N ASN A 106 -13.29 -0.40 4.27
CA ASN A 106 -14.72 -0.70 4.18
C ASN A 106 -15.36 -0.18 2.87
N GLN A 107 -14.79 0.87 2.24
CA GLN A 107 -15.24 1.29 0.91
C GLN A 107 -14.93 0.23 -0.14
N PHE A 108 -13.82 -0.47 0.01
CA PHE A 108 -13.43 -1.57 -0.87
C PHE A 108 -14.25 -2.83 -0.60
N ILE A 109 -14.51 -3.18 0.65
CA ILE A 109 -15.38 -4.31 1.02
C ILE A 109 -16.79 -4.14 0.42
N SER A 110 -17.33 -2.92 0.45
CA SER A 110 -18.68 -2.63 -0.06
C SER A 110 -18.83 -2.87 -1.57
N LEU A 111 -17.72 -3.03 -2.31
CA LEU A 111 -17.77 -3.38 -3.72
C LEU A 111 -18.33 -4.80 -3.97
N TYR A 112 -18.25 -5.69 -2.97
CA TYR A 112 -18.86 -7.02 -3.07
C TYR A 112 -20.33 -6.94 -3.43
N ASP A 113 -21.12 -6.21 -2.66
CA ASP A 113 -22.56 -6.05 -2.90
C ASP A 113 -22.84 -5.34 -4.23
N ALA A 114 -22.07 -4.31 -4.55
CA ALA A 114 -22.19 -3.57 -5.79
C ALA A 114 -21.94 -4.45 -7.02
N PHE A 115 -20.89 -5.27 -6.99
CA PHE A 115 -20.56 -6.17 -8.09
C PHE A 115 -21.58 -7.29 -8.25
N LYS A 116 -22.07 -7.86 -7.14
CA LYS A 116 -23.18 -8.83 -7.19
C LYS A 116 -24.44 -8.22 -7.81
N ALA A 117 -24.79 -7.00 -7.41
CA ALA A 117 -25.94 -6.32 -8.00
C ALA A 117 -25.73 -5.97 -9.49
N PHE A 118 -24.51 -5.62 -9.92
CA PHE A 118 -24.21 -5.44 -11.34
C PHE A 118 -24.38 -6.76 -12.12
N GLU A 119 -23.88 -7.87 -11.59
CA GLU A 119 -24.01 -9.20 -12.20
C GLU A 119 -25.49 -9.58 -12.36
N GLU A 120 -26.30 -9.49 -11.31
CA GLU A 120 -27.73 -9.80 -11.30
C GLU A 120 -28.54 -8.98 -12.31
N ASN A 121 -28.13 -7.72 -12.52
CA ASN A 121 -28.82 -6.82 -13.45
C ASN A 121 -28.19 -6.78 -14.85
N GLY A 122 -27.19 -7.60 -15.14
CA GLY A 122 -26.47 -7.61 -16.43
C GLY A 122 -25.73 -6.30 -16.72
N LEU A 123 -25.30 -5.58 -15.70
CA LEU A 123 -24.58 -4.31 -15.79
C LEU A 123 -23.08 -4.53 -15.69
N ARG A 124 -22.29 -3.76 -16.45
CA ARG A 124 -20.81 -3.78 -16.40
C ARG A 124 -20.20 -5.19 -16.42
N PRO A 125 -20.57 -6.08 -17.38
CA PRO A 125 -20.12 -7.46 -17.39
C PRO A 125 -18.59 -7.55 -17.54
N VAL A 126 -17.95 -8.44 -16.79
CA VAL A 126 -16.56 -8.82 -17.00
C VAL A 126 -16.51 -9.82 -18.15
N THR A 127 -15.62 -9.57 -19.12
CA THR A 127 -15.40 -10.38 -20.32
C THR A 127 -13.91 -10.60 -20.52
N GLU A 128 -13.51 -11.54 -21.38
CA GLU A 128 -12.09 -11.73 -21.73
C GLU A 128 -11.41 -10.45 -22.23
N ALA A 129 -12.14 -9.59 -22.93
CA ALA A 129 -11.61 -8.35 -23.50
C ALA A 129 -11.32 -7.25 -22.45
N ASN A 130 -12.00 -7.28 -21.31
CA ASN A 130 -11.87 -6.25 -20.26
C ASN A 130 -11.42 -6.79 -18.90
N GLN A 131 -11.11 -8.07 -18.80
CA GLN A 131 -10.73 -8.72 -17.53
C GLN A 131 -9.49 -8.07 -16.88
N VAL A 132 -8.62 -7.47 -17.67
CA VAL A 132 -7.46 -6.72 -17.16
C VAL A 132 -7.88 -5.52 -16.29
N ASP A 133 -9.07 -4.98 -16.51
CA ASP A 133 -9.65 -3.87 -15.74
C ASP A 133 -10.57 -4.34 -14.60
N ALA A 134 -10.68 -5.64 -14.40
CA ALA A 134 -11.45 -6.18 -13.27
C ALA A 134 -10.58 -6.31 -12.02
N ILE A 135 -11.26 -6.22 -10.87
CA ILE A 135 -10.72 -6.62 -9.57
C ILE A 135 -11.63 -7.67 -8.94
N THR A 136 -11.10 -8.33 -7.92
CA THR A 136 -11.91 -9.14 -7.02
C THR A 136 -12.15 -8.37 -5.72
N ALA A 137 -13.41 -8.16 -5.36
CA ALA A 137 -13.78 -7.57 -4.09
C ALA A 137 -13.76 -8.63 -2.98
N PRO A 138 -13.40 -8.25 -1.73
CA PRO A 138 -13.40 -9.16 -0.60
C PRO A 138 -14.78 -9.78 -0.35
N THR A 139 -14.78 -11.04 0.13
CA THR A 139 -15.97 -11.60 0.74
C THR A 139 -16.34 -10.85 2.00
N PRO A 140 -17.62 -10.85 2.43
CA PRO A 140 -17.96 -10.51 3.80
C PRO A 140 -17.12 -11.34 4.78
N LEU A 141 -16.79 -10.74 5.91
CA LEU A 141 -16.07 -11.46 6.96
C LEU A 141 -16.85 -12.68 7.41
N TYR A 142 -16.21 -13.85 7.43
CA TYR A 142 -16.81 -15.09 7.91
C TYR A 142 -17.08 -15.04 9.40
N GLU A 143 -16.07 -14.60 10.16
CA GLU A 143 -16.13 -14.45 11.62
C GLU A 143 -15.60 -13.05 12.02
N PRO A 144 -16.46 -12.02 12.02
CA PRO A 144 -16.03 -10.65 12.32
C PRO A 144 -15.35 -10.49 13.69
N SER A 145 -15.65 -11.36 14.66
CA SER A 145 -15.07 -11.28 15.99
C SER A 145 -13.56 -11.48 15.99
N PHE A 146 -13.01 -12.30 15.10
CA PHE A 146 -11.55 -12.45 14.97
C PHE A 146 -10.90 -11.18 14.41
N THR A 147 -11.48 -10.62 13.37
CA THR A 147 -10.94 -9.42 12.73
C THR A 147 -11.05 -8.18 13.63
N TYR A 148 -12.16 -8.06 14.36
CA TYR A 148 -12.44 -6.92 15.24
C TYR A 148 -12.21 -7.22 16.73
N GLU A 149 -11.40 -8.21 17.06
CA GLU A 149 -11.11 -8.59 18.45
C GLU A 149 -10.67 -7.37 19.29
N TYR A 150 -9.86 -6.50 18.71
CA TYR A 150 -9.34 -5.29 19.36
C TYR A 150 -10.11 -4.01 18.96
N GLY A 151 -11.29 -4.17 18.39
CA GLY A 151 -12.23 -3.09 18.09
C GLY A 151 -12.46 -2.85 16.61
N GLY A 152 -13.69 -2.50 16.28
CA GLY A 152 -14.15 -2.14 14.93
C GLY A 152 -14.27 -0.64 14.70
N ASP A 153 -13.54 0.22 15.44
CA ASP A 153 -13.55 1.66 15.20
C ASP A 153 -13.02 1.95 13.78
N PRO A 154 -13.77 2.66 12.94
CA PRO A 154 -13.37 2.94 11.54
C PRO A 154 -12.03 3.67 11.39
N GLU A 155 -11.56 4.37 12.40
CA GLU A 155 -10.29 5.10 12.38
C GLU A 155 -9.08 4.22 12.79
N LEU A 156 -9.29 2.96 13.17
CA LEU A 156 -8.21 2.00 13.41
C LEU A 156 -7.64 1.49 12.08
N PRO A 157 -6.34 1.12 12.01
CA PRO A 157 -5.80 0.40 10.88
C PRO A 157 -6.59 -0.86 10.55
N ALA A 158 -6.81 -1.11 9.28
CA ALA A 158 -7.40 -2.36 8.81
C ALA A 158 -6.37 -3.48 8.92
N VAL A 159 -6.76 -4.58 9.57
CA VAL A 159 -5.89 -5.73 9.88
C VAL A 159 -6.46 -7.04 9.38
N THR A 160 -5.74 -8.13 9.56
CA THR A 160 -6.07 -9.47 9.06
C THR A 160 -6.25 -9.54 7.53
N ILE A 161 -5.59 -8.66 6.81
CA ILE A 161 -5.69 -8.50 5.37
C ILE A 161 -4.52 -9.23 4.70
N THR A 162 -4.79 -10.03 3.67
CA THR A 162 -3.73 -10.67 2.87
C THR A 162 -3.03 -9.66 1.96
N GLN A 163 -1.80 -9.96 1.55
CA GLN A 163 -1.09 -9.16 0.55
C GLN A 163 -1.88 -9.05 -0.75
N TYR A 164 -2.54 -10.14 -1.17
CA TYR A 164 -3.39 -10.15 -2.35
C TYR A 164 -4.52 -9.12 -2.26
N SER A 165 -5.23 -9.09 -1.14
CA SER A 165 -6.31 -8.11 -0.96
C SER A 165 -5.81 -6.67 -0.94
N ALA A 166 -4.66 -6.41 -0.33
CA ALA A 166 -4.00 -5.10 -0.37
C ALA A 166 -3.58 -4.70 -1.80
N LYS A 167 -3.12 -5.65 -2.62
CA LYS A 167 -2.86 -5.45 -4.06
C LYS A 167 -4.14 -5.08 -4.82
N GLN A 168 -5.26 -5.78 -4.58
CA GLN A 168 -6.55 -5.50 -5.22
C GLN A 168 -7.13 -4.14 -4.79
N TYR A 169 -6.99 -3.78 -3.51
CA TYR A 169 -7.32 -2.44 -3.01
C TYR A 169 -6.52 -1.35 -3.75
N SER A 170 -5.22 -1.54 -3.92
CA SER A 170 -4.38 -0.56 -4.62
C SER A 170 -4.70 -0.45 -6.11
N LYS A 171 -5.08 -1.54 -6.77
CA LYS A 171 -5.59 -1.55 -8.15
C LYS A 171 -6.91 -0.79 -8.27
N TRP A 172 -7.85 -1.06 -7.37
CA TRP A 172 -9.11 -0.33 -7.30
C TRP A 172 -8.89 1.18 -7.13
N MET A 173 -8.10 1.58 -6.13
CA MET A 173 -7.76 2.99 -5.89
C MET A 173 -7.15 3.64 -7.12
N SER A 174 -6.28 2.93 -7.83
CA SER A 174 -5.65 3.44 -9.05
C SER A 174 -6.68 3.69 -10.15
N ALA A 175 -7.60 2.76 -10.36
CA ALA A 175 -8.59 2.84 -11.42
C ALA A 175 -9.62 3.96 -11.20
N ILE A 176 -10.10 4.14 -9.97
CA ILE A 176 -11.13 5.16 -9.68
C ILE A 176 -10.58 6.57 -9.56
N THR A 177 -9.27 6.73 -9.26
CA THR A 177 -8.62 8.04 -9.10
C THR A 177 -7.81 8.49 -10.30
N ASP A 178 -7.49 7.59 -11.24
CA ASP A 178 -6.53 7.80 -12.34
C ASP A 178 -5.12 8.14 -11.83
N MET A 179 -4.74 7.56 -10.70
CA MET A 179 -3.41 7.67 -10.11
C MET A 179 -2.84 6.27 -9.89
N GLN A 180 -1.53 6.10 -10.04
CA GLN A 180 -0.89 4.78 -9.91
C GLN A 180 -0.53 4.48 -8.45
N PHE A 181 -1.41 3.81 -7.73
CA PHE A 181 -1.17 3.32 -6.37
C PHE A 181 -0.74 1.85 -6.38
N ARG A 182 0.18 1.50 -5.48
CA ARG A 182 0.58 0.13 -5.18
C ARG A 182 1.11 0.01 -3.75
N LEU A 183 1.35 -1.20 -3.31
CA LEU A 183 2.17 -1.44 -2.13
C LEU A 183 3.60 -0.93 -2.39
N PRO A 184 4.33 -0.51 -1.36
CA PRO A 184 5.76 -0.24 -1.48
C PRO A 184 6.52 -1.55 -1.80
N THR A 185 7.68 -1.43 -2.43
CA THR A 185 8.69 -2.48 -2.32
C THR A 185 9.27 -2.46 -0.92
N GLU A 186 9.91 -3.56 -0.52
CA GLU A 186 10.60 -3.61 0.76
C GLU A 186 11.66 -2.52 0.91
N ALA A 187 12.38 -2.24 -0.17
CA ALA A 187 13.39 -1.20 -0.22
C ALA A 187 12.81 0.22 -0.09
N GLU A 188 11.68 0.51 -0.73
CA GLU A 188 10.98 1.80 -0.59
C GLU A 188 10.44 1.98 0.82
N TRP A 189 9.90 0.91 1.42
CA TRP A 189 9.38 0.95 2.77
C TRP A 189 10.47 1.27 3.80
N GLU A 190 11.61 0.52 3.77
CA GLU A 190 12.72 0.74 4.71
C GLU A 190 13.33 2.13 4.53
N TYR A 191 13.52 2.59 3.29
CA TYR A 191 13.98 3.93 3.00
C TYR A 191 13.07 5.00 3.62
N ALA A 192 11.76 4.83 3.45
CA ALA A 192 10.77 5.73 4.02
C ALA A 192 10.74 5.71 5.54
N CYS A 193 10.86 4.53 6.17
CA CYS A 193 10.94 4.36 7.61
C CYS A 193 12.15 5.08 8.19
N ARG A 194 13.32 4.92 7.58
CA ARG A 194 14.56 5.57 8.03
C ARG A 194 14.50 7.09 8.03
N GLY A 195 13.72 7.70 7.15
CA GLY A 195 13.59 9.15 7.09
C GLY A 195 14.91 9.90 6.95
N GLY A 196 15.92 9.26 6.33
CA GLY A 196 17.29 9.77 6.17
C GLY A 196 18.28 9.32 7.25
N ALA A 197 17.85 8.59 8.29
CA ALA A 197 18.74 8.04 9.31
C ALA A 197 19.42 6.74 8.86
N THR A 198 20.55 6.43 9.49
CA THR A 198 21.31 5.17 9.31
C THR A 198 21.26 4.28 10.55
N THR A 199 20.56 4.71 11.59
CA THR A 199 20.39 4.07 12.89
C THR A 199 19.28 3.04 12.89
N ALA A 200 19.17 2.23 13.93
CA ALA A 200 18.15 1.18 14.08
C ALA A 200 16.71 1.73 13.91
N PHE A 201 16.45 2.91 14.47
CA PHE A 201 15.20 3.65 14.31
C PHE A 201 15.51 5.01 13.66
N HIS A 202 14.51 5.67 13.07
CA HIS A 202 14.71 7.00 12.48
C HIS A 202 15.16 8.07 13.51
N PHE A 203 14.95 7.83 14.79
CA PHE A 203 15.30 8.73 15.90
C PHE A 203 16.60 8.36 16.63
N GLY A 204 17.32 7.32 16.19
CA GLY A 204 18.59 6.85 16.79
C GLY A 204 18.56 5.36 17.12
N ASP A 205 19.49 4.92 17.98
CA ASP A 205 19.65 3.52 18.37
C ASP A 205 19.04 3.20 19.76
N ASP A 206 18.54 4.21 20.45
CA ASP A 206 18.01 4.10 21.80
C ASP A 206 16.55 3.63 21.80
N ALA A 207 16.32 2.32 21.90
CA ALA A 207 15.00 1.71 21.91
C ALA A 207 14.08 2.21 23.06
N SER A 208 14.64 2.77 24.15
CA SER A 208 13.82 3.30 25.25
C SER A 208 12.97 4.51 24.85
N LYS A 209 13.27 5.14 23.70
CA LYS A 209 12.50 6.25 23.12
C LYS A 209 11.37 5.79 22.18
N LEU A 210 11.28 4.50 21.87
CA LEU A 210 10.32 3.99 20.91
C LEU A 210 8.89 4.38 21.26
N GLY A 211 8.56 4.43 22.55
CA GLY A 211 7.23 4.82 23.04
C GLY A 211 6.75 6.22 22.60
N ASP A 212 7.66 7.11 22.19
CA ASP A 212 7.33 8.41 21.61
C ASP A 212 6.88 8.35 20.14
N TYR A 213 7.27 7.26 19.42
CA TYR A 213 7.18 7.16 17.96
C TYR A 213 6.33 5.99 17.48
N GLY A 214 6.09 4.97 18.32
CA GLY A 214 5.38 3.76 17.93
C GLY A 214 4.55 3.15 19.05
N TRP A 215 3.63 2.27 18.65
CA TRP A 215 2.84 1.41 19.50
C TRP A 215 3.37 -0.01 19.38
N PHE A 216 3.87 -0.58 20.47
CA PHE A 216 4.51 -1.89 20.53
C PHE A 216 4.19 -2.57 21.86
N LEU A 217 4.62 -3.80 22.08
CA LEU A 217 4.23 -4.64 23.20
C LEU A 217 4.28 -3.91 24.57
N ASP A 218 5.34 -3.18 24.86
CA ASP A 218 5.52 -2.55 26.18
C ASP A 218 4.55 -1.40 26.47
N ASN A 219 3.90 -0.82 25.45
CA ASN A 219 3.04 0.36 25.64
C ASN A 219 1.59 0.18 25.15
N THR A 220 1.25 -1.00 24.64
CA THR A 220 -0.12 -1.34 24.21
C THR A 220 -0.82 -2.29 25.19
N GLY A 221 -0.06 -3.13 25.92
CA GLY A 221 -0.61 -4.21 26.70
C GLY A 221 -1.46 -5.14 25.82
N ASP A 222 -2.57 -5.64 26.36
CA ASP A 222 -3.50 -6.50 25.62
C ASP A 222 -4.49 -5.73 24.74
N GLY A 223 -4.17 -4.48 24.41
CA GLY A 223 -5.18 -3.56 23.87
C GLY A 223 -5.20 -3.39 22.34
N GLY A 224 -4.48 -4.17 21.56
CA GLY A 224 -4.52 -4.14 20.08
C GLY A 224 -3.97 -2.86 19.43
N GLN A 225 -4.22 -2.73 18.15
CA GLN A 225 -3.83 -1.57 17.35
C GLN A 225 -4.49 -0.28 17.83
N ARG A 226 -3.85 0.85 17.55
CA ARG A 226 -4.29 2.20 17.90
C ARG A 226 -4.61 3.01 16.66
N LYS A 227 -5.41 4.06 16.83
CA LYS A 227 -5.61 5.07 15.76
C LYS A 227 -4.26 5.62 15.34
N GLY A 228 -4.02 5.65 14.04
CA GLY A 228 -2.78 6.17 13.50
C GLY A 228 -2.54 7.65 13.83
N GLY A 229 -1.28 8.07 13.83
CA GLY A 229 -0.89 9.47 13.99
C GLY A 229 -0.92 10.01 15.42
N GLN A 230 -1.05 9.16 16.43
CA GLN A 230 -1.06 9.57 17.83
C GLN A 230 0.34 9.74 18.43
N LYS A 231 1.35 9.18 17.76
CA LYS A 231 2.76 9.31 18.14
C LYS A 231 3.47 10.34 17.26
N LYS A 232 4.75 10.57 17.47
CA LYS A 232 5.54 11.49 16.65
C LYS A 232 5.85 10.87 15.29
N PRO A 233 5.75 11.65 14.18
CA PRO A 233 6.15 11.16 12.86
C PRO A 233 7.68 11.11 12.70
N ASN A 234 8.12 10.41 11.67
CA ASN A 234 9.49 10.50 11.21
C ASN A 234 9.76 11.86 10.50
N PRO A 235 11.02 12.18 10.13
CA PRO A 235 11.36 13.46 9.48
C PRO A 235 10.61 13.74 8.18
N TRP A 236 10.13 12.70 7.49
CA TRP A 236 9.35 12.83 6.26
C TRP A 236 7.83 12.85 6.48
N GLY A 237 7.39 12.85 7.75
CA GLY A 237 5.99 13.00 8.14
C GLY A 237 5.16 11.74 8.11
N LEU A 238 5.80 10.60 8.07
CA LEU A 238 5.17 9.30 8.19
C LEU A 238 5.03 8.92 9.66
N TYR A 239 3.86 8.46 10.04
CA TYR A 239 3.56 7.99 11.39
C TYR A 239 3.55 6.46 11.43
N ASP A 240 3.72 5.93 12.62
CA ASP A 240 3.53 4.52 12.95
C ASP A 240 4.44 3.56 12.17
N MET A 241 5.61 4.06 11.70
CA MET A 241 6.63 3.27 10.99
C MET A 241 7.40 2.30 11.90
N HIS A 242 7.12 2.28 13.20
CA HIS A 242 7.81 1.51 14.23
C HIS A 242 6.80 0.85 15.19
N GLY A 243 5.85 0.09 14.65
CA GLY A 243 4.81 -0.58 15.41
C GLY A 243 3.41 -0.24 14.90
N ASN A 244 2.42 -0.32 15.75
CA ASN A 244 0.99 -0.26 15.47
C ASN A 244 0.56 -1.50 14.66
N VAL A 245 0.66 -1.50 13.32
CA VAL A 245 0.47 -2.71 12.52
C VAL A 245 1.65 -2.94 11.58
N ALA A 246 2.05 -4.19 11.42
CA ALA A 246 3.02 -4.58 10.41
C ALA A 246 2.43 -4.41 9.01
N GLU A 247 3.25 -4.07 8.02
CA GLU A 247 2.78 -3.62 6.73
C GLU A 247 3.28 -4.48 5.60
N TRP A 248 2.35 -4.96 4.77
CA TRP A 248 2.70 -5.66 3.54
C TRP A 248 3.53 -4.79 2.60
N VAL A 249 4.57 -5.41 2.06
CA VAL A 249 5.31 -4.93 0.90
C VAL A 249 5.16 -5.90 -0.27
N LEU A 250 5.68 -5.56 -1.46
CA LEU A 250 5.52 -6.39 -2.65
C LEU A 250 6.38 -7.67 -2.63
N ASP A 251 7.44 -7.68 -1.82
CA ASP A 251 8.51 -8.67 -1.87
C ASP A 251 8.15 -9.99 -1.17
N ASN A 252 8.71 -11.09 -1.68
CA ASN A 252 8.92 -12.31 -0.91
C ASN A 252 10.17 -12.16 -0.02
N LEU A 253 10.19 -12.88 1.12
CA LEU A 253 11.33 -12.91 2.02
C LEU A 253 12.44 -13.79 1.44
N GLU A 254 13.49 -13.14 0.95
CA GLU A 254 14.70 -13.81 0.45
C GLU A 254 15.93 -13.18 1.09
N PRO A 255 17.02 -13.91 1.22
CA PRO A 255 18.32 -13.34 1.61
C PRO A 255 18.73 -12.22 0.65
N TYR A 256 19.34 -11.16 1.17
CA TYR A 256 19.85 -10.12 0.29
C TYR A 256 21.09 -10.60 -0.49
N GLU A 257 21.13 -10.27 -1.78
CA GLU A 257 22.29 -10.61 -2.61
C GLU A 257 23.53 -9.77 -2.20
N VAL A 258 24.68 -10.45 -2.09
CA VAL A 258 25.98 -9.80 -1.92
C VAL A 258 26.44 -9.28 -3.27
N THR A 259 26.54 -7.98 -3.45
CA THR A 259 27.01 -7.36 -4.69
C THR A 259 27.48 -5.93 -4.47
N ASP A 260 28.42 -5.49 -5.32
CA ASP A 260 28.85 -4.06 -5.35
C ASP A 260 27.91 -3.17 -6.16
N LYS A 261 26.87 -3.72 -6.76
CA LYS A 261 25.90 -2.96 -7.55
C LYS A 261 24.97 -2.15 -6.66
N VAL A 262 24.49 -1.03 -7.18
CA VAL A 262 23.38 -0.29 -6.59
C VAL A 262 22.07 -0.84 -7.16
N PHE A 263 21.20 -1.34 -6.29
CA PHE A 263 19.89 -1.84 -6.67
C PHE A 263 18.91 -0.70 -6.94
N ASP A 264 17.97 -0.94 -7.85
CA ASP A 264 16.83 -0.06 -8.04
C ASP A 264 15.77 -0.37 -6.96
N GLY A 265 15.45 0.62 -6.13
CA GLY A 265 14.47 0.49 -5.06
C GLY A 265 13.04 0.18 -5.53
N ALA A 266 12.72 0.41 -6.81
CA ALA A 266 11.42 0.06 -7.37
C ALA A 266 11.32 -1.41 -7.84
N THR A 267 12.39 -2.19 -7.70
CA THR A 267 12.41 -3.63 -8.03
C THR A 267 12.15 -4.45 -6.76
N TRP A 268 11.26 -5.42 -6.85
CA TRP A 268 10.92 -6.34 -5.76
C TRP A 268 11.18 -7.79 -6.12
N VAL A 269 11.31 -8.62 -5.10
CA VAL A 269 11.52 -10.06 -5.25
C VAL A 269 10.17 -10.76 -5.35
N THR A 270 9.95 -11.54 -6.41
CA THR A 270 8.75 -12.36 -6.58
C THR A 270 9.13 -13.82 -6.68
N LYS A 271 8.44 -14.67 -5.93
CA LYS A 271 8.52 -16.14 -5.98
C LYS A 271 7.14 -16.71 -6.29
N PRO A 272 7.09 -17.91 -6.90
CA PRO A 272 5.82 -18.56 -7.15
C PRO A 272 5.15 -19.12 -5.88
N ASP A 273 5.93 -19.26 -4.79
CA ASP A 273 5.45 -19.77 -3.53
C ASP A 273 4.53 -18.74 -2.84
N LEU A 274 3.53 -19.22 -2.12
CA LEU A 274 2.61 -18.38 -1.34
C LEU A 274 3.38 -17.61 -0.26
N ASP A 275 4.21 -18.30 0.47
CA ASP A 275 5.01 -17.82 1.60
C ASP A 275 6.50 -18.14 1.41
N PRO A 276 7.43 -17.43 2.10
CA PRO A 276 7.15 -16.27 2.94
C PRO A 276 7.03 -14.96 2.16
N ARG A 277 6.06 -14.13 2.54
CA ARG A 277 5.87 -12.74 2.07
C ARG A 277 6.34 -11.78 3.13
N VAL A 278 6.97 -10.67 2.73
CA VAL A 278 7.55 -9.73 3.69
C VAL A 278 6.49 -8.77 4.23
N VAL A 279 6.52 -8.57 5.55
CA VAL A 279 5.98 -7.40 6.22
C VAL A 279 7.07 -6.65 6.96
N ARG A 280 6.82 -5.39 7.21
CA ARG A 280 7.76 -4.45 7.80
C ARG A 280 7.10 -3.64 8.92
N GLY A 281 7.91 -3.07 9.82
CA GLY A 281 7.46 -2.10 10.81
C GLY A 281 7.25 -2.65 12.21
N GLY A 282 7.07 -3.96 12.35
CA GLY A 282 6.58 -4.55 13.60
C GLY A 282 5.13 -4.19 13.88
N SER A 283 4.58 -4.62 15.00
CA SER A 283 3.20 -4.34 15.36
C SER A 283 3.05 -4.06 16.86
N TRP A 284 1.83 -3.76 17.28
CA TRP A 284 1.46 -3.51 18.66
C TRP A 284 1.78 -4.67 19.62
N GLU A 285 1.94 -5.88 19.12
CA GLU A 285 2.23 -7.10 19.89
C GLU A 285 3.71 -7.52 19.84
N PHE A 286 4.56 -6.80 19.11
CA PHE A 286 5.97 -7.12 18.94
C PHE A 286 6.87 -6.33 19.88
N GLU A 287 8.03 -6.91 20.19
CA GLU A 287 9.05 -6.26 21.00
C GLU A 287 9.75 -5.14 20.22
N ALA A 288 10.40 -4.23 20.93
CA ALA A 288 11.05 -3.07 20.33
C ALA A 288 12.07 -3.42 19.23
N TYR A 289 12.81 -4.53 19.37
CA TYR A 289 13.81 -4.93 18.37
C TYR A 289 13.17 -5.33 17.03
N GLN A 290 11.92 -5.79 17.04
CA GLN A 290 11.16 -6.14 15.83
C GLN A 290 10.55 -4.91 15.13
N CYS A 291 10.56 -3.75 15.79
CA CYS A 291 10.07 -2.48 15.25
C CYS A 291 11.18 -1.60 14.65
N ARG A 292 12.42 -2.12 14.48
CA ARG A 292 13.53 -1.38 13.83
C ARG A 292 13.29 -1.19 12.33
N CYS A 293 13.91 -0.17 11.74
CA CYS A 293 13.78 0.07 10.30
C CYS A 293 14.19 -1.12 9.44
N ALA A 294 15.23 -1.87 9.84
CA ALA A 294 15.75 -3.01 9.10
C ALA A 294 15.06 -4.33 9.43
N SER A 295 14.25 -4.40 10.51
CA SER A 295 13.57 -5.62 10.88
C SER A 295 12.65 -6.10 9.78
N ARG A 296 12.71 -7.42 9.52
CA ARG A 296 11.97 -8.11 8.47
C ARG A 296 11.22 -9.27 9.11
N LEU A 297 9.97 -9.47 8.68
CA LEU A 297 9.23 -10.63 9.10
C LEU A 297 8.57 -11.26 7.87
N GLY A 298 8.64 -12.58 7.76
CA GLY A 298 8.01 -13.36 6.69
C GLY A 298 6.69 -13.94 7.12
N SER A 299 5.70 -13.94 6.24
CA SER A 299 4.52 -14.76 6.44
C SER A 299 4.90 -16.24 6.41
N ASP A 300 4.16 -17.07 7.12
CA ASP A 300 4.37 -18.50 7.13
C ASP A 300 3.01 -19.20 7.06
N SER A 301 2.89 -20.16 6.16
CA SER A 301 1.74 -21.06 6.06
C SER A 301 1.94 -22.35 6.87
N SER A 302 3.16 -22.60 7.37
CA SER A 302 3.41 -23.69 8.30
C SER A 302 2.83 -23.35 9.69
N GLN A 303 2.46 -24.38 10.43
CA GLN A 303 1.84 -24.24 11.76
C GLN A 303 2.86 -23.94 12.88
N ASP A 304 4.00 -23.35 12.52
CA ASP A 304 5.00 -22.97 13.51
C ASP A 304 4.60 -21.71 14.27
N GLU A 305 5.17 -21.50 15.46
CA GLU A 305 4.87 -20.44 16.43
C GLU A 305 4.77 -19.01 15.87
N TRP A 306 5.22 -18.79 14.63
CA TRP A 306 5.31 -17.51 13.93
C TRP A 306 4.51 -17.46 12.63
N GLY A 307 3.75 -18.53 12.33
CA GLY A 307 2.91 -18.59 11.13
C GLY A 307 1.77 -17.58 11.21
N TRP A 308 1.56 -16.83 10.12
CA TRP A 308 0.47 -15.87 10.03
C TRP A 308 -0.76 -16.43 9.32
N ARG A 309 -0.67 -17.68 8.90
CA ARG A 309 -1.78 -18.42 8.31
C ARG A 309 -1.93 -19.74 9.07
N GLU A 310 -2.69 -19.72 10.12
CA GLU A 310 -3.07 -20.94 10.82
C GLU A 310 -4.27 -21.59 10.09
N TYR A 311 -4.16 -22.86 9.82
CA TYR A 311 -5.27 -23.63 9.26
C TYR A 311 -6.23 -24.02 10.38
N ASP A 312 -7.36 -23.33 10.48
CA ASP A 312 -8.51 -23.81 11.23
C ASP A 312 -9.44 -24.57 10.27
N PRO A 313 -9.66 -25.88 10.43
CA PRO A 313 -10.57 -26.64 9.57
C PRO A 313 -12.02 -26.15 9.64
N ASN A 314 -12.39 -25.39 10.67
CA ASN A 314 -13.71 -24.80 10.83
C ASN A 314 -13.82 -23.40 10.21
N THR A 315 -12.68 -22.76 9.90
CA THR A 315 -12.61 -21.42 9.31
C THR A 315 -11.78 -21.49 8.02
N PRO A 316 -12.42 -21.72 6.87
CA PRO A 316 -11.68 -21.88 5.62
C PRO A 316 -10.83 -20.67 5.30
N ALA A 317 -9.57 -20.87 4.92
CA ALA A 317 -8.69 -19.82 4.45
C ALA A 317 -9.34 -18.98 3.35
N SER A 318 -9.09 -17.69 3.34
CA SER A 318 -9.62 -16.77 2.35
C SER A 318 -8.47 -16.00 1.70
N PRO A 319 -8.48 -15.80 0.37
CA PRO A 319 -7.45 -15.00 -0.28
C PRO A 319 -7.50 -13.51 0.10
N TRP A 320 -8.56 -13.04 0.76
CA TRP A 320 -8.71 -11.65 1.21
C TRP A 320 -8.45 -11.46 2.70
N TRP A 321 -8.62 -12.52 3.52
CA TRP A 321 -8.55 -12.44 4.97
C TRP A 321 -7.68 -13.54 5.53
N PHE A 322 -6.85 -13.22 6.50
CA PHE A 322 -6.28 -14.24 7.36
C PHE A 322 -7.32 -14.76 8.33
N THR A 323 -7.23 -16.05 8.63
CA THR A 323 -8.17 -16.74 9.52
C THR A 323 -7.60 -16.97 10.91
N SER A 324 -6.36 -16.51 11.16
CA SER A 324 -5.66 -16.80 12.41
C SER A 324 -5.11 -15.57 13.11
N ASP A 325 -4.83 -15.75 14.38
CA ASP A 325 -4.31 -14.79 15.35
C ASP A 325 -3.07 -14.01 14.93
N PRO A 326 -2.02 -14.61 14.37
CA PRO A 326 -0.79 -13.85 14.08
C PRO A 326 -0.99 -12.71 13.07
N ALA A 327 -1.99 -12.75 12.23
CA ALA A 327 -2.27 -11.70 11.25
C ALA A 327 -3.11 -10.53 11.79
N ARG A 328 -3.55 -10.58 13.04
CA ARG A 328 -4.33 -9.49 13.67
C ARG A 328 -3.57 -8.17 13.82
N GLY A 329 -2.25 -8.21 13.71
CA GLY A 329 -1.38 -7.05 13.67
C GLY A 329 -0.84 -6.72 12.28
N VAL A 330 -1.45 -7.20 11.18
CA VAL A 330 -0.95 -7.02 9.82
C VAL A 330 -1.93 -6.24 8.97
N GLY A 331 -1.47 -5.12 8.45
CA GLY A 331 -2.18 -4.23 7.53
C GLY A 331 -1.28 -3.80 6.37
N PHE A 332 -1.47 -2.59 5.86
CA PHE A 332 -0.68 -2.07 4.75
C PHE A 332 -0.82 -0.54 4.60
N ARG A 333 0.09 0.05 3.83
CA ARG A 333 -0.05 1.42 3.32
C ARG A 333 0.24 1.51 1.84
N LEU A 334 -0.21 2.59 1.19
CA LEU A 334 -0.03 2.81 -0.24
C LEU A 334 1.15 3.72 -0.54
N ILE A 335 1.74 3.51 -1.72
CA ILE A 335 2.60 4.51 -2.36
C ILE A 335 2.05 4.92 -3.72
N ARG A 336 2.53 6.07 -4.20
CA ARG A 336 2.35 6.57 -5.58
C ARG A 336 3.68 7.10 -6.09
N THR A 337 4.13 6.60 -7.23
CA THR A 337 5.39 7.03 -7.86
C THR A 337 5.26 8.43 -8.47
N LEU A 338 6.33 9.22 -8.46
CA LEU A 338 6.37 10.51 -9.16
C LEU A 338 6.26 10.33 -10.66
N LYS A 339 7.02 9.39 -11.22
CA LYS A 339 6.91 9.00 -12.65
C LYS A 339 5.91 7.89 -12.78
N GLU A 340 4.93 8.08 -13.64
CA GLU A 340 4.05 7.00 -14.04
C GLU A 340 4.81 5.96 -14.83
N VAL A 341 4.52 4.70 -14.57
CA VAL A 341 5.08 3.56 -15.26
C VAL A 341 4.06 2.99 -16.25
N PRO A 342 4.48 2.25 -17.28
CA PRO A 342 3.56 1.60 -18.20
C PRO A 342 2.54 0.72 -17.46
N ARG A 343 1.31 0.66 -17.96
CA ARG A 343 0.22 -0.15 -17.38
C ARG A 343 0.67 -1.60 -17.10
N GLN A 344 1.40 -2.20 -18.03
CA GLN A 344 1.91 -3.57 -17.86
C GLN A 344 2.79 -3.72 -16.60
N GLN A 345 3.61 -2.73 -16.27
CA GLN A 345 4.43 -2.75 -15.07
C GLN A 345 3.58 -2.60 -13.80
N MET A 346 2.50 -1.83 -13.86
CA MET A 346 1.57 -1.74 -12.74
C MET A 346 0.79 -3.04 -12.53
N GLU A 347 0.42 -3.75 -13.60
CA GLU A 347 -0.24 -5.06 -13.51
C GLU A 347 0.64 -6.07 -12.77
N GLU A 348 1.97 -6.03 -12.93
CA GLU A 348 2.89 -6.89 -12.16
C GLU A 348 2.77 -6.65 -10.64
N ALA A 349 2.54 -5.41 -10.21
CA ALA A 349 2.36 -5.07 -8.79
C ALA A 349 0.98 -5.47 -8.24
N TRP A 350 -0.02 -5.70 -9.09
CA TRP A 350 -1.39 -6.00 -8.69
C TRP A 350 -1.84 -7.44 -8.92
N LYS A 351 -1.16 -8.16 -9.82
CA LYS A 351 -1.56 -9.51 -10.19
C LYS A 351 -1.40 -10.50 -9.05
N ILE A 352 -2.08 -11.62 -9.17
CA ILE A 352 -1.79 -12.84 -8.44
C ILE A 352 -0.45 -13.39 -8.99
N ASP A 353 0.46 -13.72 -8.12
CA ASP A 353 1.82 -14.16 -8.46
C ASP A 353 2.17 -15.55 -7.92
N ASN A 354 1.17 -16.29 -7.41
CA ASN A 354 1.31 -17.66 -6.95
C ASN A 354 0.04 -18.47 -7.26
N GLU A 355 0.22 -19.80 -7.41
CA GLU A 355 -0.85 -20.71 -7.81
C GLU A 355 -1.89 -20.91 -6.70
N ASP A 356 -1.48 -20.91 -5.42
CA ASP A 356 -2.39 -21.12 -4.28
C ASP A 356 -3.43 -20.01 -4.20
N THR A 357 -3.02 -18.75 -4.23
CA THR A 357 -3.95 -17.63 -4.25
C THR A 357 -4.83 -17.64 -5.50
N GLN A 358 -4.27 -18.04 -6.67
CA GLN A 358 -5.06 -18.16 -7.89
C GLN A 358 -6.16 -19.20 -7.76
N TYR A 359 -5.83 -20.36 -7.20
CA TYR A 359 -6.77 -21.43 -6.92
C TYR A 359 -7.85 -20.98 -5.93
N ASP A 360 -7.44 -20.43 -4.79
CA ASP A 360 -8.37 -19.98 -3.73
C ASP A 360 -9.35 -18.91 -4.24
N VAL A 361 -8.88 -17.95 -5.04
CA VAL A 361 -9.75 -16.92 -5.65
C VAL A 361 -10.74 -17.55 -6.61
N ALA A 362 -10.30 -18.47 -7.48
CA ALA A 362 -11.16 -19.14 -8.45
C ALA A 362 -12.22 -19.98 -7.74
N ASP A 363 -11.82 -20.75 -6.71
CA ASP A 363 -12.72 -21.59 -5.92
C ASP A 363 -13.80 -20.73 -5.22
N ARG A 364 -13.39 -19.67 -4.52
CA ARG A 364 -14.30 -18.74 -3.85
C ARG A 364 -15.30 -18.08 -4.80
N LEU A 365 -14.83 -17.64 -5.95
CA LEU A 365 -15.72 -17.07 -6.97
C LEU A 365 -16.73 -18.10 -7.49
N SER A 366 -16.30 -19.37 -7.71
CA SER A 366 -17.18 -20.45 -8.16
C SER A 366 -18.26 -20.80 -7.15
N GLU A 367 -17.99 -20.65 -5.86
CA GLU A 367 -18.94 -20.86 -4.76
C GLU A 367 -19.85 -19.64 -4.48
N GLY A 368 -19.70 -18.56 -5.26
CA GLY A 368 -20.43 -17.31 -5.04
C GLY A 368 -19.90 -16.48 -3.86
N ARG A 369 -18.76 -16.87 -3.30
CA ARG A 369 -18.02 -16.12 -2.29
C ARG A 369 -16.98 -15.25 -2.97
N GLY A 370 -16.94 -13.95 -2.67
CA GLY A 370 -16.21 -12.96 -3.47
C GLY A 370 -17.04 -12.48 -4.67
N ALA A 371 -16.65 -11.36 -5.22
CA ALA A 371 -17.25 -10.80 -6.42
C ALA A 371 -16.19 -10.20 -7.32
N GLN A 372 -16.31 -10.38 -8.61
CA GLN A 372 -15.47 -9.75 -9.61
C GLN A 372 -16.23 -8.64 -10.31
N GLY A 373 -15.59 -7.50 -10.53
CA GLY A 373 -16.22 -6.39 -11.23
C GLY A 373 -15.22 -5.45 -11.89
N LEU A 374 -15.68 -4.77 -12.94
CA LEU A 374 -14.90 -3.77 -13.67
C LEU A 374 -14.70 -2.50 -12.84
N VAL A 375 -13.48 -2.01 -12.82
CA VAL A 375 -13.12 -0.77 -12.16
C VAL A 375 -12.55 0.25 -13.14
N ASP A 376 -13.11 1.44 -13.09
CA ASP A 376 -12.68 2.64 -13.81
C ASP A 376 -13.26 3.89 -13.12
N LYS A 377 -12.95 5.06 -13.64
CA LYS A 377 -13.44 6.34 -13.10
C LYS A 377 -14.98 6.47 -13.03
N SER A 378 -15.71 5.68 -13.81
CA SER A 378 -17.19 5.72 -13.83
C SER A 378 -17.82 4.86 -12.73
N LEU A 379 -17.05 3.99 -12.09
CA LEU A 379 -17.57 3.05 -11.07
C LEU A 379 -18.33 3.75 -9.93
N PRO A 380 -17.83 4.84 -9.31
CA PRO A 380 -18.56 5.50 -8.23
C PRO A 380 -19.93 6.04 -8.67
N ALA A 381 -20.02 6.58 -9.89
CA ALA A 381 -21.28 7.05 -10.44
C ALA A 381 -22.25 5.89 -10.77
N ALA A 382 -21.71 4.76 -11.24
CA ALA A 382 -22.51 3.55 -11.51
C ALA A 382 -23.10 2.94 -10.22
N ILE A 383 -22.30 2.90 -9.14
CA ILE A 383 -22.76 2.45 -7.80
C ILE A 383 -23.87 3.37 -7.29
N LYS A 384 -23.69 4.68 -7.40
CA LYS A 384 -24.73 5.64 -7.00
C LYS A 384 -26.03 5.42 -7.76
N ALA A 385 -25.96 5.27 -9.09
CA ALA A 385 -27.13 5.02 -9.94
C ALA A 385 -27.84 3.68 -9.64
N LEU A 386 -27.13 2.69 -9.10
CA LEU A 386 -27.69 1.42 -8.63
C LEU A 386 -28.52 1.63 -7.36
N ASN A 387 -28.03 2.44 -6.43
CA ASN A 387 -28.66 2.71 -5.14
C ASN A 387 -29.86 3.68 -5.23
N ASP A 388 -29.94 4.47 -6.30
CA ASP A 388 -31.04 5.41 -6.55
C ASP A 388 -32.27 4.73 -7.20
N LYS A 389 -32.20 3.42 -7.52
CA LYS A 389 -33.29 2.61 -8.08
C LYS A 389 -34.05 1.85 -7.01
#